data_ff1ad7ae9cfb02275ff4d771b73ce894
#
_entry.id   ff1ad7ae9cfb02275ff4d771b73ce894
#
_cell.length_a   1.000
_cell.length_b   1.000
_cell.length_c   1.000
_cell.angle_alpha   90.00
_cell.angle_beta   90.00
_cell.angle_gamma   90.00
#
_symmetry.space_group_name_H-M   'P 1'
#
loop_
_entity.id
_entity.type
_entity.pdbx_description
1 polymer ?
#
loop_
_entity_poly.entity_id
_entity_poly.type
_entity_poly.pdbx_seq_one_letter_code
_entity_poly.pdbx_strand_id
1 'polypeptide(L)'
;MKKFALLLMMLLPIGVMAQKQQDMNKYLAGAVPEQNGIVVFEKSFEVPNKSKTEIHEGLKKFLTETVIQGENVLPQTRIQEDQPETGTLAIAVEEYMYFKRKALVTDGTRFYYQLVTQAEDGKFTITMRRIRYIYDLTETPSTQANPDVCFTAEKWITDKEALNKKQTKLLKIPGKFRRFTIDRKDEIFNGAAKAVGAAGKKKVIEVYE
;
A
#
# COMPACT_ATOMS: atom_id res chain seq x y z
N MET A 1 -36.80 -34.08 8.54
CA MET A 1 -35.35 -33.78 8.46
C MET A 1 -34.88 -33.15 7.14
N LYS A 2 -35.59 -33.28 5.99
CA LYS A 2 -35.21 -32.69 4.69
C LYS A 2 -35.43 -31.18 4.55
N LYS A 3 -36.27 -30.57 5.42
CA LYS A 3 -36.59 -29.12 5.35
C LYS A 3 -35.57 -28.22 6.06
N PHE A 4 -34.75 -28.77 6.98
CA PHE A 4 -33.70 -28.02 7.69
C PHE A 4 -32.45 -27.80 6.84
N ALA A 5 -32.13 -28.73 5.95
CA ALA A 5 -30.96 -28.61 5.05
C ALA A 5 -31.14 -27.51 4.00
N LEU A 6 -32.39 -27.22 3.57
CA LEU A 6 -32.66 -26.18 2.58
C LEU A 6 -32.55 -24.77 3.17
N LEU A 7 -32.81 -24.60 4.46
CA LEU A 7 -32.67 -23.29 5.15
C LEU A 7 -31.22 -22.92 5.39
N LEU A 8 -30.36 -23.88 5.61
CA LEU A 8 -28.93 -23.66 5.83
C LEU A 8 -28.20 -23.25 4.54
N MET A 9 -28.70 -23.70 3.39
CA MET A 9 -28.08 -23.43 2.08
C MET A 9 -28.38 -21.99 1.54
N MET A 10 -29.45 -21.33 2.04
CA MET A 10 -29.78 -19.95 1.66
C MET A 10 -29.02 -18.86 2.43
N LEU A 11 -28.33 -19.19 3.52
CA LEU A 11 -27.58 -18.21 4.34
C LEU A 11 -26.13 -18.03 3.90
N LEU A 12 -25.58 -18.95 3.11
CA LEU A 12 -24.18 -18.91 2.68
C LEU A 12 -23.81 -17.80 1.66
N PRO A 13 -24.67 -17.40 0.71
CA PRO A 13 -24.27 -16.38 -0.28
C PRO A 13 -24.25 -14.93 0.28
N ILE A 14 -24.98 -14.66 1.36
CA ILE A 14 -25.09 -13.30 1.91
C ILE A 14 -23.80 -12.89 2.63
N GLY A 15 -23.18 -13.82 3.35
CA GLY A 15 -21.91 -13.58 4.07
C GLY A 15 -20.75 -13.29 3.13
N VAL A 16 -20.65 -14.02 2.03
CA VAL A 16 -19.57 -13.85 1.04
C VAL A 16 -19.69 -12.53 0.27
N MET A 17 -20.91 -12.10 -0.04
CA MET A 17 -21.14 -10.81 -0.69
C MET A 17 -20.84 -9.63 0.25
N ALA A 18 -21.21 -9.71 1.53
CA ALA A 18 -20.90 -8.68 2.52
C ALA A 18 -19.40 -8.52 2.77
N GLN A 19 -18.65 -9.61 2.83
CA GLN A 19 -17.19 -9.59 2.99
C GLN A 19 -16.49 -8.98 1.78
N LYS A 20 -16.94 -9.30 0.55
CA LYS A 20 -16.42 -8.69 -0.68
C LYS A 20 -16.74 -7.20 -0.79
N GLN A 21 -17.90 -6.77 -0.30
CA GLN A 21 -18.29 -5.37 -0.25
C GLN A 21 -17.45 -4.58 0.77
N GLN A 22 -17.17 -5.17 1.93
CA GLN A 22 -16.36 -4.55 2.97
C GLN A 22 -14.90 -4.37 2.52
N ASP A 23 -14.34 -5.33 1.79
CA ASP A 23 -13.00 -5.23 1.20
C ASP A 23 -12.89 -4.10 0.18
N MET A 24 -13.94 -3.85 -0.61
CA MET A 24 -13.94 -2.77 -1.60
C MET A 24 -13.97 -1.38 -0.95
N ASN A 25 -14.57 -1.22 0.21
CA ASN A 25 -14.67 0.07 0.91
C ASN A 25 -13.31 0.65 1.28
N LYS A 26 -12.30 -0.19 1.52
CA LYS A 26 -10.93 0.26 1.83
C LYS A 26 -10.28 1.07 0.69
N TYR A 27 -10.84 1.03 -0.52
CA TYR A 27 -10.32 1.76 -1.68
C TYR A 27 -11.14 3.00 -2.04
N LEU A 28 -12.25 3.25 -1.34
CA LEU A 28 -13.17 4.33 -1.66
C LEU A 28 -12.75 5.67 -1.01
N ALA A 29 -13.69 6.59 -0.90
CA ALA A 29 -13.45 7.95 -0.42
C ALA A 29 -12.61 8.00 0.86
N GLY A 30 -11.60 8.89 0.88
CA GLY A 30 -10.68 9.07 2.00
C GLY A 30 -9.54 8.05 2.08
N ALA A 31 -9.49 7.02 1.20
CA ALA A 31 -8.44 6.01 1.23
C ALA A 31 -7.07 6.51 0.71
N VAL A 32 -7.06 7.62 -0.04
CA VAL A 32 -5.85 8.29 -0.52
C VAL A 32 -5.81 9.69 0.08
N PRO A 33 -5.06 9.88 1.18
CA PRO A 33 -4.96 11.17 1.85
C PRO A 33 -4.11 12.15 1.03
N GLU A 34 -4.56 13.40 1.00
CA GLU A 34 -3.86 14.52 0.38
C GLU A 34 -3.50 15.55 1.48
N GLN A 35 -2.24 15.97 1.51
CA GLN A 35 -1.74 17.04 2.36
C GLN A 35 -1.23 18.17 1.47
N ASN A 36 -1.90 19.33 1.48
CA ASN A 36 -1.56 20.47 0.62
C ASN A 36 -1.49 20.10 -0.88
N GLY A 37 -2.41 19.24 -1.35
CA GLY A 37 -2.46 18.78 -2.74
C GLY A 37 -1.41 17.73 -3.12
N ILE A 38 -0.71 17.16 -2.15
CA ILE A 38 0.28 16.09 -2.34
C ILE A 38 -0.25 14.80 -1.69
N VAL A 39 -0.19 13.70 -2.42
CA VAL A 39 -0.56 12.39 -1.88
C VAL A 39 0.54 11.87 -0.96
N VAL A 40 0.18 11.66 0.31
CA VAL A 40 1.08 11.15 1.35
C VAL A 40 0.34 10.10 2.17
N PHE A 41 0.80 8.86 2.12
CA PHE A 41 0.37 7.84 3.07
C PHE A 41 1.31 7.84 4.26
N GLU A 42 0.76 8.01 5.45
CA GLU A 42 1.53 8.02 6.69
C GLU A 42 0.80 7.22 7.77
N LYS A 43 1.57 6.52 8.60
CA LYS A 43 1.03 5.78 9.71
C LYS A 43 2.07 5.61 10.82
N SER A 44 1.66 5.84 12.06
CA SER A 44 2.45 5.58 13.25
C SER A 44 2.03 4.27 13.90
N PHE A 45 3.01 3.59 14.51
CA PHE A 45 2.83 2.32 15.20
C PHE A 45 3.55 2.37 16.55
N GLU A 46 2.88 1.87 17.58
CA GLU A 46 3.47 1.66 18.89
C GLU A 46 4.26 0.35 18.92
N VAL A 47 5.47 0.39 19.47
CA VAL A 47 6.38 -0.76 19.61
C VAL A 47 6.89 -0.80 21.05
N PRO A 48 6.06 -1.15 22.02
CA PRO A 48 6.42 -1.08 23.43
C PRO A 48 7.70 -1.84 23.76
N ASN A 49 8.49 -1.30 24.68
CA ASN A 49 9.71 -1.92 25.19
C ASN A 49 10.84 -2.12 24.17
N LYS A 50 10.84 -1.37 23.07
CA LYS A 50 11.96 -1.34 22.13
C LYS A 50 12.56 0.06 22.04
N SER A 51 13.88 0.11 22.00
CA SER A 51 14.63 1.34 21.75
C SER A 51 14.52 1.78 20.29
N LYS A 52 14.78 3.04 20.03
CA LYS A 52 14.90 3.63 18.69
C LYS A 52 15.83 2.80 17.79
N THR A 53 16.99 2.41 18.29
CA THR A 53 18.00 1.64 17.54
C THR A 53 17.47 0.26 17.15
N GLU A 54 16.84 -0.48 18.08
CA GLU A 54 16.26 -1.80 17.77
C GLU A 54 15.14 -1.70 16.73
N ILE A 55 14.32 -0.65 16.82
CA ILE A 55 13.26 -0.39 15.84
C ILE A 55 13.85 -0.05 14.48
N HIS A 56 14.82 0.87 14.43
CA HIS A 56 15.50 1.28 13.19
C HIS A 56 16.15 0.09 12.48
N GLU A 57 16.93 -0.71 13.18
CA GLU A 57 17.58 -1.90 12.60
C GLU A 57 16.58 -2.95 12.12
N GLY A 58 15.51 -3.18 12.87
CA GLY A 58 14.43 -4.09 12.48
C GLY A 58 13.72 -3.63 11.21
N LEU A 59 13.42 -2.33 11.09
CA LEU A 59 12.83 -1.72 9.90
C LEU A 59 13.77 -1.79 8.71
N LYS A 60 15.06 -1.45 8.89
CA LYS A 60 16.08 -1.52 7.86
C LYS A 60 16.22 -2.94 7.31
N LYS A 61 16.32 -3.93 8.18
CA LYS A 61 16.38 -5.34 7.79
C LYS A 61 15.17 -5.73 6.96
N PHE A 62 13.96 -5.50 7.47
CA PHE A 62 12.71 -5.83 6.78
C PHE A 62 12.62 -5.15 5.41
N LEU A 63 12.85 -3.83 5.34
CA LEU A 63 12.76 -3.08 4.08
C LEU A 63 13.85 -3.47 3.08
N THR A 64 15.03 -3.86 3.56
CA THR A 64 16.08 -4.41 2.68
C THR A 64 15.64 -5.73 2.06
N GLU A 65 15.17 -6.67 2.86
CA GLU A 65 14.78 -8.02 2.40
C GLU A 65 13.53 -8.00 1.51
N THR A 66 12.54 -7.13 1.81
CA THR A 66 11.22 -7.19 1.14
C THR A 66 10.99 -6.11 0.10
N VAL A 67 11.68 -4.97 0.21
CA VAL A 67 11.50 -3.84 -0.70
C VAL A 67 12.70 -3.66 -1.61
N ILE A 68 13.94 -3.73 -1.10
CA ILE A 68 15.14 -3.53 -1.93
C ILE A 68 15.48 -4.81 -2.71
N GLN A 69 15.32 -5.98 -2.12
CA GLN A 69 15.62 -7.29 -2.71
C GLN A 69 14.38 -8.02 -3.23
N GLY A 70 13.25 -7.31 -3.35
CA GLY A 70 11.99 -7.88 -3.82
C GLY A 70 12.04 -8.34 -5.28
N GLU A 71 11.19 -9.31 -5.66
CA GLU A 71 11.17 -9.94 -7.00
C GLU A 71 10.97 -8.96 -8.15
N ASN A 72 10.17 -7.90 -7.94
CA ASN A 72 9.80 -6.97 -9.00
C ASN A 72 10.55 -5.63 -8.91
N VAL A 73 11.58 -5.55 -8.07
CA VAL A 73 12.33 -4.34 -7.81
C VAL A 73 13.33 -4.06 -8.95
N LEU A 74 13.46 -2.79 -9.31
CA LEU A 74 14.37 -2.33 -10.34
C LEU A 74 15.71 -1.87 -9.74
N PRO A 75 16.81 -1.93 -10.52
CA PRO A 75 18.17 -1.66 -10.01
C PRO A 75 18.39 -0.26 -9.44
N GLN A 76 17.51 0.70 -9.75
CA GLN A 76 17.58 2.08 -9.25
C GLN A 76 17.12 2.22 -7.79
N THR A 77 16.47 1.19 -7.27
CA THR A 77 16.04 1.15 -5.85
C THR A 77 17.25 1.19 -4.93
N ARG A 78 17.26 2.13 -3.99
CA ARG A 78 18.40 2.32 -3.09
C ARG A 78 18.01 3.04 -1.81
N ILE A 79 18.78 2.79 -0.76
CA ILE A 79 18.77 3.62 0.44
C ILE A 79 19.32 5.00 0.07
N GLN A 80 18.57 6.04 0.41
CA GLN A 80 18.97 7.45 0.24
C GLN A 80 19.54 8.04 1.52
N GLU A 81 19.02 7.57 2.65
CA GLU A 81 19.41 8.04 3.97
C GLU A 81 19.29 6.88 4.97
N ASP A 82 20.28 6.75 5.83
CA ASP A 82 20.35 5.74 6.89
C ASP A 82 21.06 6.37 8.09
N GLN A 83 20.28 6.87 9.03
CA GLN A 83 20.77 7.60 10.22
C GLN A 83 20.22 6.97 11.51
N PRO A 84 20.89 5.97 12.08
CA PRO A 84 20.45 5.32 13.31
C PRO A 84 20.35 6.28 14.50
N GLU A 85 21.19 7.32 14.56
CA GLU A 85 21.23 8.32 15.62
C GLU A 85 19.92 9.13 15.68
N THR A 86 19.37 9.48 14.52
CA THR A 86 18.09 10.18 14.43
C THR A 86 16.91 9.22 14.31
N GLY A 87 17.16 7.95 13.97
CA GLY A 87 16.14 6.95 13.69
C GLY A 87 15.55 7.05 12.28
N THR A 88 16.21 7.81 11.38
CA THR A 88 15.70 8.07 10.02
C THR A 88 16.25 7.06 9.04
N LEU A 89 15.35 6.44 8.25
CA LEU A 89 15.71 5.65 7.06
C LEU A 89 14.85 6.10 5.89
N ALA A 90 15.47 6.47 4.77
CA ALA A 90 14.78 6.83 3.54
C ALA A 90 15.25 5.97 2.37
N ILE A 91 14.29 5.44 1.60
CA ILE A 91 14.52 4.55 0.46
C ILE A 91 13.79 5.11 -0.75
N ALA A 92 14.50 5.30 -1.86
CA ALA A 92 13.89 5.51 -3.16
C ALA A 92 13.61 4.14 -3.79
N VAL A 93 12.35 3.89 -4.12
CA VAL A 93 11.91 2.62 -4.66
C VAL A 93 11.43 2.79 -6.09
N GLU A 94 11.86 1.88 -6.93
CA GLU A 94 11.36 1.67 -8.27
C GLU A 94 11.10 0.18 -8.45
N GLU A 95 9.83 -0.18 -8.73
CA GLU A 95 9.43 -1.57 -8.92
C GLU A 95 8.39 -1.72 -10.02
N TYR A 96 8.23 -2.91 -10.57
CA TYR A 96 7.11 -3.23 -11.43
C TYR A 96 5.88 -3.58 -10.60
N MET A 97 4.78 -2.85 -10.82
CA MET A 97 3.47 -3.15 -10.28
C MET A 97 2.62 -3.84 -11.36
N TYR A 98 2.35 -5.13 -11.20
CA TYR A 98 1.56 -5.91 -12.15
C TYR A 98 0.09 -5.94 -11.76
N PHE A 99 -0.78 -5.41 -12.62
CA PHE A 99 -2.24 -5.50 -12.47
C PHE A 99 -2.78 -6.84 -12.94
N LYS A 100 -2.09 -7.43 -13.92
CA LYS A 100 -2.40 -8.74 -14.49
C LYS A 100 -1.13 -9.35 -15.05
N ARG A 101 -0.87 -10.61 -14.68
CA ARG A 101 0.24 -11.38 -15.23
C ARG A 101 -0.27 -12.77 -15.58
N LYS A 102 -0.44 -13.03 -16.87
CA LYS A 102 -0.85 -14.34 -17.43
C LYS A 102 0.05 -14.66 -18.62
N ALA A 103 0.08 -15.93 -19.06
CA ALA A 103 1.00 -16.41 -20.08
C ALA A 103 1.05 -15.58 -21.38
N LEU A 104 -0.04 -14.93 -21.77
CA LEU A 104 -0.12 -14.14 -23.02
C LEU A 104 -0.47 -12.66 -22.79
N VAL A 105 -0.68 -12.22 -21.57
CA VAL A 105 -1.09 -10.83 -21.26
C VAL A 105 -0.45 -10.36 -19.98
N THR A 106 0.41 -9.36 -20.10
CA THR A 106 0.95 -8.62 -18.97
C THR A 106 0.39 -7.20 -19.01
N ASP A 107 -0.20 -6.75 -17.91
CA ASP A 107 -0.61 -5.36 -17.70
C ASP A 107 0.02 -4.88 -16.39
N GLY A 108 0.84 -3.87 -16.47
CA GLY A 108 1.60 -3.36 -15.32
C GLY A 108 2.14 -1.96 -15.57
N THR A 109 2.80 -1.41 -14.59
CA THR A 109 3.43 -0.09 -14.65
C THR A 109 4.75 -0.12 -13.87
N ARG A 110 5.71 0.72 -14.24
CA ARG A 110 6.78 1.05 -13.32
C ARG A 110 6.21 1.99 -12.24
N PHE A 111 6.43 1.62 -11.00
CA PHE A 111 5.90 2.26 -9.81
C PHE A 111 7.05 2.85 -9.00
N TYR A 112 7.02 4.16 -8.81
CA TYR A 112 8.02 4.92 -8.08
C TYR A 112 7.42 5.50 -6.82
N TYR A 113 8.16 5.40 -5.72
CA TYR A 113 7.79 6.07 -4.47
C TYR A 113 9.01 6.23 -3.56
N GLN A 114 8.89 7.08 -2.58
CA GLN A 114 9.85 7.17 -1.48
C GLN A 114 9.20 6.62 -0.21
N LEU A 115 9.90 5.70 0.45
CA LEU A 115 9.59 5.29 1.81
C LEU A 115 10.50 6.06 2.76
N VAL A 116 9.91 6.58 3.83
CA VAL A 116 10.64 7.18 4.95
C VAL A 116 10.14 6.55 6.23
N THR A 117 11.04 6.07 7.08
CA THR A 117 10.70 5.67 8.44
C THR A 117 11.41 6.58 9.43
N GLN A 118 10.70 6.90 10.51
CA GLN A 118 11.22 7.63 11.63
C GLN A 118 11.00 6.80 12.89
N ALA A 119 12.08 6.22 13.42
CA ALA A 119 12.06 5.45 14.65
C ALA A 119 12.33 6.37 15.85
N GLU A 120 11.58 6.12 16.92
CA GLU A 120 11.76 6.71 18.25
C GLU A 120 11.66 5.58 19.30
N ASP A 121 11.99 5.86 20.54
CA ASP A 121 11.80 4.86 21.61
C ASP A 121 10.31 4.52 21.74
N GLY A 122 9.99 3.25 21.63
CA GLY A 122 8.63 2.72 21.76
C GLY A 122 7.69 2.94 20.59
N LYS A 123 8.10 3.59 19.49
CA LYS A 123 7.23 3.85 18.32
C LYS A 123 8.01 4.09 17.03
N PHE A 124 7.34 4.01 15.91
CA PHE A 124 7.85 4.53 14.63
C PHE A 124 6.72 5.06 13.75
N THR A 125 7.08 5.96 12.85
CA THR A 125 6.23 6.43 11.78
C THR A 125 6.80 5.97 10.44
N ILE A 126 5.94 5.51 9.53
CA ILE A 126 6.30 5.14 8.16
C ILE A 126 5.46 5.97 7.18
N THR A 127 6.14 6.54 6.19
CA THR A 127 5.56 7.42 5.18
C THR A 127 5.88 6.90 3.79
N MET A 128 4.87 6.84 2.91
CA MET A 128 5.04 6.62 1.47
C MET A 128 4.59 7.88 0.74
N ARG A 129 5.48 8.47 -0.06
CA ARG A 129 5.27 9.75 -0.74
C ARG A 129 5.99 9.81 -2.08
N ARG A 130 5.85 10.92 -2.83
CA ARG A 130 6.46 11.13 -4.15
C ARG A 130 6.09 10.02 -5.14
N ILE A 131 4.83 9.62 -5.10
CA ILE A 131 4.32 8.49 -5.85
C ILE A 131 4.08 8.89 -7.31
N ARG A 132 4.62 8.08 -8.24
CA ARG A 132 4.41 8.25 -9.67
C ARG A 132 4.44 6.91 -10.39
N TYR A 133 3.86 6.90 -11.57
CA TYR A 133 3.74 5.72 -12.44
C TYR A 133 4.29 6.07 -13.82
N ILE A 134 5.03 5.15 -14.43
CA ILE A 134 5.33 5.19 -15.86
C ILE A 134 4.61 4.00 -16.47
N TYR A 135 3.49 4.31 -17.12
CA TYR A 135 2.61 3.33 -17.73
C TYR A 135 2.80 3.41 -19.24
N ASP A 136 3.51 2.42 -19.79
CA ASP A 136 3.71 2.31 -21.22
C ASP A 136 2.51 1.56 -21.82
N LEU A 137 1.79 2.22 -22.70
CA LEU A 137 0.68 1.64 -23.46
C LEU A 137 1.18 0.81 -24.63
N THR A 138 2.44 0.98 -25.03
CA THR A 138 3.12 0.18 -26.03
C THR A 138 3.97 -0.87 -25.34
N GLU A 139 3.80 -2.14 -25.66
CA GLU A 139 4.42 -3.31 -25.03
C GLU A 139 5.98 -3.36 -25.07
N THR A 140 6.63 -2.30 -25.52
CA THR A 140 8.09 -2.20 -25.59
C THR A 140 8.64 -1.47 -24.37
N PRO A 141 9.59 -2.05 -23.62
CA PRO A 141 10.25 -1.37 -22.52
C PRO A 141 11.07 -0.18 -23.08
N SER A 142 10.50 1.02 -23.01
CA SER A 142 11.24 2.23 -23.31
C SER A 142 12.23 2.51 -22.19
N THR A 143 13.53 2.56 -22.51
CA THR A 143 14.59 2.92 -21.56
C THR A 143 14.57 4.42 -21.20
N GLN A 144 13.79 5.22 -21.90
CA GLN A 144 13.57 6.63 -21.61
C GLN A 144 12.13 6.86 -21.17
N ALA A 145 11.97 7.46 -20.00
CA ALA A 145 10.65 7.88 -19.51
C ALA A 145 10.05 8.91 -20.48
N ASN A 146 9.04 8.49 -21.25
CA ASN A 146 8.25 9.44 -22.02
C ASN A 146 7.41 10.27 -21.03
N PRO A 147 7.57 11.60 -21.00
CA PRO A 147 6.80 12.46 -20.09
C PRO A 147 5.28 12.31 -20.23
N ASP A 148 4.81 11.95 -21.42
CA ASP A 148 3.37 11.79 -21.72
C ASP A 148 2.73 10.55 -21.08
N VAL A 149 3.54 9.59 -20.62
CA VAL A 149 3.06 8.37 -19.94
C VAL A 149 3.40 8.36 -18.44
N CYS A 150 3.95 9.46 -17.91
CA CYS A 150 4.24 9.62 -16.50
C CYS A 150 3.06 10.27 -15.76
N PHE A 151 2.48 9.56 -14.81
CA PHE A 151 1.38 10.04 -13.97
C PHE A 151 1.84 10.16 -12.53
N THR A 152 1.54 11.29 -11.88
CA THR A 152 1.70 11.42 -10.43
C THR A 152 0.45 10.91 -9.71
N ALA A 153 0.61 10.52 -8.44
CA ALA A 153 -0.53 10.05 -7.64
C ALA A 153 -1.64 11.10 -7.55
N GLU A 154 -1.28 12.37 -7.41
CA GLU A 154 -2.20 13.52 -7.31
C GLU A 154 -3.13 13.64 -8.53
N LYS A 155 -2.60 13.32 -9.72
CA LYS A 155 -3.33 13.41 -10.99
C LYS A 155 -3.96 12.08 -11.42
N TRP A 156 -3.81 11.01 -10.62
CA TRP A 156 -4.21 9.69 -11.07
C TRP A 156 -5.01 8.86 -10.07
N ILE A 157 -4.68 8.90 -8.76
CA ILE A 157 -5.29 8.00 -7.78
C ILE A 157 -6.10 8.68 -6.68
N THR A 158 -6.24 10.01 -6.69
CA THR A 158 -7.05 10.74 -5.70
C THR A 158 -8.54 10.38 -5.80
N ASP A 159 -9.33 10.78 -4.83
CA ASP A 159 -10.78 10.53 -4.84
C ASP A 159 -11.44 11.14 -6.08
N LYS A 160 -10.99 12.32 -6.50
CA LYS A 160 -11.49 13.01 -7.69
C LYS A 160 -11.14 12.27 -8.99
N GLU A 161 -9.93 11.71 -9.08
CA GLU A 161 -9.41 11.16 -10.34
C GLU A 161 -9.74 9.66 -10.50
N ALA A 162 -9.87 8.91 -9.40
CA ALA A 162 -10.02 7.45 -9.44
C ALA A 162 -11.40 6.92 -9.03
N LEU A 163 -12.29 7.78 -8.55
CA LEU A 163 -13.65 7.40 -8.16
C LEU A 163 -14.72 8.01 -9.08
N ASN A 164 -15.87 7.34 -9.15
CA ASN A 164 -17.05 7.92 -9.79
C ASN A 164 -17.53 9.17 -9.02
N LYS A 165 -18.41 9.98 -9.63
CA LYS A 165 -18.94 11.22 -9.02
C LYS A 165 -19.57 11.02 -7.63
N LYS A 166 -20.14 9.84 -7.35
CA LYS A 166 -20.72 9.48 -6.04
C LYS A 166 -19.69 8.91 -5.06
N GLN A 167 -18.43 8.77 -5.48
CA GLN A 167 -17.31 8.18 -4.71
C GLN A 167 -17.57 6.77 -4.15
N THR A 168 -18.49 6.03 -4.76
CA THR A 168 -18.93 4.70 -4.35
C THR A 168 -18.30 3.58 -5.17
N LYS A 169 -17.60 3.91 -6.26
CA LYS A 169 -16.99 2.92 -7.17
C LYS A 169 -15.69 3.44 -7.75
N LEU A 170 -14.74 2.54 -7.91
CA LEU A 170 -13.50 2.78 -8.65
C LEU A 170 -13.78 2.95 -10.15
N LEU A 171 -13.12 3.91 -10.78
CA LEU A 171 -13.04 4.01 -12.24
C LEU A 171 -12.16 2.89 -12.79
N LYS A 172 -12.36 2.52 -14.07
CA LYS A 172 -11.74 1.32 -14.65
C LYS A 172 -10.21 1.40 -14.67
N ILE A 173 -9.63 2.48 -15.17
CA ILE A 173 -8.18 2.62 -15.33
C ILE A 173 -7.54 3.21 -14.07
N PRO A 174 -7.81 4.46 -13.66
CA PRO A 174 -7.14 5.03 -12.47
C PRO A 174 -7.50 4.27 -11.19
N GLY A 175 -8.69 3.69 -11.11
CA GLY A 175 -9.10 2.87 -9.96
C GLY A 175 -8.26 1.60 -9.78
N LYS A 176 -7.73 0.98 -10.85
CA LYS A 176 -6.80 -0.14 -10.68
C LYS A 176 -5.48 0.32 -10.06
N PHE A 177 -4.92 1.46 -10.50
CA PHE A 177 -3.70 2.03 -9.91
C PHE A 177 -3.90 2.34 -8.43
N ARG A 178 -5.02 3.02 -8.10
CA ARG A 178 -5.39 3.31 -6.71
C ARG A 178 -5.43 2.06 -5.85
N ARG A 179 -6.12 1.02 -6.29
CA ARG A 179 -6.24 -0.25 -5.56
C ARG A 179 -4.87 -0.87 -5.30
N PHE A 180 -4.06 -1.06 -6.33
CA PHE A 180 -2.77 -1.71 -6.20
C PHE A 180 -1.78 -0.89 -5.37
N THR A 181 -1.83 0.45 -5.45
CA THR A 181 -1.02 1.32 -4.59
C THR A 181 -1.39 1.17 -3.12
N ILE A 182 -2.70 1.17 -2.80
CA ILE A 182 -3.18 0.96 -1.43
C ILE A 182 -2.78 -0.43 -0.93
N ASP A 183 -2.94 -1.47 -1.74
CA ASP A 183 -2.56 -2.84 -1.36
C ASP A 183 -1.06 -2.95 -1.09
N ARG A 184 -0.21 -2.39 -1.96
CA ARG A 184 1.24 -2.39 -1.77
C ARG A 184 1.67 -1.59 -0.54
N LYS A 185 1.09 -0.41 -0.33
CA LYS A 185 1.29 0.38 0.89
C LYS A 185 0.89 -0.41 2.13
N ASP A 186 -0.28 -1.08 2.13
CA ASP A 186 -0.73 -1.88 3.27
C ASP A 186 0.20 -3.07 3.54
N GLU A 187 0.69 -3.75 2.50
CA GLU A 187 1.67 -4.83 2.61
C GLU A 187 2.94 -4.35 3.30
N ILE A 188 3.53 -3.25 2.82
CA ILE A 188 4.78 -2.70 3.37
C ILE A 188 4.58 -2.21 4.80
N PHE A 189 3.54 -1.43 5.07
CA PHE A 189 3.30 -0.82 6.40
C PHE A 189 2.99 -1.88 7.46
N ASN A 190 2.14 -2.84 7.13
CA ASN A 190 1.80 -3.92 8.06
C ASN A 190 2.96 -4.90 8.24
N GLY A 191 3.73 -5.17 7.17
CA GLY A 191 4.95 -5.96 7.24
C GLY A 191 6.01 -5.33 8.13
N ALA A 192 6.26 -4.02 7.97
CA ALA A 192 7.17 -3.24 8.81
C ALA A 192 6.75 -3.29 10.29
N ALA A 193 5.47 -3.06 10.57
CA ALA A 193 4.93 -3.14 11.92
C ALA A 193 5.12 -4.53 12.54
N LYS A 194 4.84 -5.59 11.79
CA LYS A 194 5.04 -6.97 12.23
C LYS A 194 6.52 -7.29 12.50
N ALA A 195 7.41 -6.83 11.63
CA ALA A 195 8.85 -7.10 11.72
C ALA A 195 9.47 -6.54 13.01
N VAL A 196 8.99 -5.39 13.48
CA VAL A 196 9.46 -4.79 14.72
C VAL A 196 8.61 -5.14 15.94
N GLY A 197 7.58 -5.97 15.79
CA GLY A 197 6.72 -6.40 16.89
C GLY A 197 5.77 -5.30 17.38
N ALA A 198 5.31 -4.43 16.48
CA ALA A 198 4.33 -3.41 16.82
C ALA A 198 3.04 -4.05 17.35
N ALA A 199 2.50 -3.48 18.42
CA ALA A 199 1.24 -3.92 18.99
C ALA A 199 0.11 -3.76 17.97
N GLY A 200 -0.51 -4.85 17.56
CA GLY A 200 -1.75 -4.78 16.79
C GLY A 200 -2.79 -4.00 17.59
N LYS A 201 -3.55 -3.10 16.97
CA LYS A 201 -4.69 -2.47 17.65
C LYS A 201 -5.58 -3.59 18.16
N LYS A 202 -5.61 -3.84 19.49
CA LYS A 202 -6.68 -4.62 20.10
C LYS A 202 -7.98 -3.90 19.77
N LYS A 203 -8.91 -4.56 19.07
CA LYS A 203 -10.30 -4.10 19.03
C LYS A 203 -10.78 -4.09 20.48
N VAL A 204 -10.90 -2.90 21.04
CA VAL A 204 -11.65 -2.72 22.27
C VAL A 204 -13.11 -2.97 21.88
N ILE A 205 -13.62 -4.14 22.24
CA ILE A 205 -15.05 -4.42 22.21
C ILE A 205 -15.54 -3.76 23.52
N GLU A 206 -16.12 -2.56 23.40
CA GLU A 206 -16.89 -1.98 24.48
C GLU A 206 -18.13 -2.87 24.68
N VAL A 207 -18.11 -3.68 25.72
CA VAL A 207 -19.30 -4.38 26.21
C VAL A 207 -20.06 -3.35 27.03
N TYR A 208 -21.14 -2.81 26.47
CA TYR A 208 -22.10 -2.05 27.28
C TYR A 208 -22.89 -3.06 28.12
N GLU A 209 -22.76 -2.95 29.45
CA GLU A 209 -23.66 -3.57 30.42
C GLU A 209 -25.00 -2.80 30.51
#